data_9da8c558e6cebfa667c948f0b32a9dae
#
_entry.id   9da8c558e6cebfa667c948f0b32a9dae
#
_cell.length_a   1.000
_cell.length_b   1.000
_cell.length_c   1.000
_cell.angle_alpha   90.00
_cell.angle_beta   90.00
_cell.angle_gamma   90.00
#
_symmetry.space_group_name_H-M   'P 1'
#
loop_
_entity.id
_entity.type
_entity.pdbx_description
1 polymer ?
#
loop_
_entity_poly.entity_id
_entity_poly.type
_entity_poly.pdbx_seq_one_letter_code
_entity_poly.pdbx_strand_id
1 'polypeptide(L)'
;MTAQPNQRSFQINFGPQHPAAHGVLRLVLELDGEVVDRVDPHIGLLHRGTEKLIEHKTYQQAVPYFDRLDYVAPMNQEHAFCLATEKLLGIAVPYRGQLIRVLYSEIGRILSHLLNITTQALDVGALTPPLWGFEEREKLMIFYERASGSRMHAAYFRPGGVHQDIPDQLVRDIDAWCDPFLKVVDDLDALLTPNRIFKQRNVDIAPVSLEDAWKWGMSGVMVRGSGAVWDLRKSQPYECYADLDFDIPIGKNGDCFDRYLVRMEEMRQAVRIMRQCCAKLLATEGKGPVSSKDGKVVAPRRGEMKRSMEALIHHFKLYTEGYKVPAGEVYAAVEAPKGEFGVYLVSDGTNKPYRCKIRAPGFAHLQAMDFLCRGHMLADVSAILGSIDIVFGEVDR
;
A
#
# COMPACT_ATOMS: atom_id res chain seq x y z
N MET A 1 -25.03 -44.50 -27.58
CA MET A 1 -25.24 -43.05 -27.45
C MET A 1 -25.45 -42.81 -25.96
N THR A 2 -24.37 -42.51 -25.26
CA THR A 2 -24.44 -42.10 -23.83
C THR A 2 -24.86 -40.64 -23.81
N ALA A 3 -26.06 -40.39 -23.23
CA ALA A 3 -26.52 -39.04 -23.00
C ALA A 3 -25.50 -38.30 -22.14
N GLN A 4 -24.93 -37.23 -22.67
CA GLN A 4 -24.13 -36.30 -21.87
C GLN A 4 -25.06 -35.76 -20.75
N PRO A 5 -24.63 -35.74 -19.49
CA PRO A 5 -25.41 -35.10 -18.47
C PRO A 5 -25.62 -33.64 -18.86
N ASN A 6 -26.84 -33.15 -18.74
CA ASN A 6 -27.23 -31.76 -18.98
C ASN A 6 -26.36 -30.87 -18.09
N GLN A 7 -25.24 -30.39 -18.61
CA GLN A 7 -24.42 -29.40 -17.94
C GLN A 7 -25.29 -28.15 -17.76
N ARG A 8 -25.71 -27.90 -16.54
CA ARG A 8 -26.42 -26.66 -16.16
C ARG A 8 -25.38 -25.61 -15.82
N SER A 9 -24.70 -25.07 -16.84
CA SER A 9 -23.94 -23.85 -16.65
C SER A 9 -24.89 -22.69 -16.42
N PHE A 10 -24.67 -21.91 -15.39
CA PHE A 10 -25.42 -20.70 -15.13
C PHE A 10 -24.49 -19.55 -14.74
N GLN A 11 -24.92 -18.35 -15.02
CA GLN A 11 -24.18 -17.14 -14.68
C GLN A 11 -24.75 -16.51 -13.41
N ILE A 12 -23.87 -16.08 -12.52
CA ILE A 12 -24.23 -15.26 -11.36
C ILE A 12 -23.35 -14.01 -11.27
N ASN A 13 -23.89 -12.96 -10.67
CA ASN A 13 -23.12 -11.77 -10.33
C ASN A 13 -22.67 -11.88 -8.86
N PHE A 14 -21.36 -11.83 -8.64
CA PHE A 14 -20.76 -11.68 -7.33
C PHE A 14 -20.40 -10.21 -7.14
N GLY A 15 -21.14 -9.50 -6.29
CA GLY A 15 -21.04 -8.04 -6.16
C GLY A 15 -21.80 -7.26 -7.27
N PRO A 16 -21.79 -5.89 -7.19
CA PRO A 16 -21.01 -5.06 -6.24
C PRO A 16 -21.54 -5.08 -4.79
N GLN A 17 -22.81 -5.39 -4.55
CA GLN A 17 -23.35 -5.51 -3.20
C GLN A 17 -23.08 -6.91 -2.64
N HIS A 18 -21.85 -7.11 -2.16
CA HIS A 18 -21.42 -8.32 -1.47
C HIS A 18 -20.28 -7.95 -0.50
N PRO A 19 -20.22 -8.47 0.73
CA PRO A 19 -19.17 -8.12 1.70
C PRO A 19 -17.75 -8.30 1.15
N ALA A 20 -17.47 -9.42 0.48
CA ALA A 20 -16.16 -9.72 -0.10
C ALA A 20 -15.86 -8.97 -1.41
N ALA A 21 -16.81 -8.23 -1.99
CA ALA A 21 -16.63 -7.46 -3.24
C ALA A 21 -16.22 -6.00 -2.98
N HIS A 22 -15.86 -5.64 -1.75
CA HIS A 22 -15.45 -4.30 -1.34
C HIS A 22 -16.43 -3.17 -1.75
N GLY A 23 -17.69 -3.52 -2.06
CA GLY A 23 -18.75 -2.59 -2.46
C GLY A 23 -18.71 -2.10 -3.90
N VAL A 24 -17.67 -2.39 -4.67
CA VAL A 24 -17.42 -1.83 -6.02
C VAL A 24 -16.94 -2.84 -7.06
N LEU A 25 -16.67 -4.08 -6.68
CA LEU A 25 -16.31 -5.14 -7.62
C LEU A 25 -17.55 -5.88 -8.08
N ARG A 26 -17.70 -6.05 -9.38
CA ARG A 26 -18.64 -6.98 -9.97
C ARG A 26 -17.86 -8.09 -10.66
N LEU A 27 -18.02 -9.32 -10.21
CA LEU A 27 -17.56 -10.50 -10.94
C LEU A 27 -18.76 -11.16 -11.62
N VAL A 28 -18.62 -11.45 -12.89
CA VAL A 28 -19.55 -12.34 -13.58
C VAL A 28 -18.95 -13.73 -13.54
N LEU A 29 -19.58 -14.63 -12.81
CA LEU A 29 -19.13 -16.01 -12.65
C LEU A 29 -19.95 -16.94 -13.52
N GLU A 30 -19.29 -17.79 -14.27
CA GLU A 30 -19.89 -18.94 -14.97
C GLU A 30 -19.59 -20.18 -14.14
N LEU A 31 -20.65 -20.90 -13.76
CA LEU A 31 -20.57 -22.04 -12.84
C LEU A 31 -21.08 -23.32 -13.49
N ASP A 32 -20.40 -24.43 -13.23
CA ASP A 32 -20.91 -25.79 -13.44
C ASP A 32 -21.24 -26.40 -12.07
N GLY A 33 -22.53 -26.32 -11.68
CA GLY A 33 -22.96 -26.57 -10.31
C GLY A 33 -22.39 -25.50 -9.36
N GLU A 34 -21.52 -25.88 -8.42
CA GLU A 34 -20.84 -24.97 -7.50
C GLU A 34 -19.37 -24.67 -7.90
N VAL A 35 -18.89 -25.31 -8.97
CA VAL A 35 -17.51 -25.14 -9.43
C VAL A 35 -17.45 -23.98 -10.43
N VAL A 36 -16.44 -23.13 -10.26
CA VAL A 36 -16.19 -21.97 -11.12
C VAL A 36 -15.51 -22.43 -12.41
N ASP A 37 -16.16 -22.18 -13.54
CA ASP A 37 -15.62 -22.43 -14.86
C ASP A 37 -14.91 -21.18 -15.42
N ARG A 38 -15.51 -20.00 -15.21
CA ARG A 38 -14.97 -18.74 -15.68
C ARG A 38 -15.31 -17.57 -14.76
N VAL A 39 -14.38 -16.62 -14.66
CA VAL A 39 -14.57 -15.36 -13.93
C VAL A 39 -14.26 -14.19 -14.84
N ASP A 40 -15.20 -13.26 -14.96
CA ASP A 40 -15.01 -12.00 -15.70
C ASP A 40 -15.12 -10.81 -14.74
N PRO A 41 -13.98 -10.17 -14.37
CA PRO A 41 -13.97 -9.04 -13.45
C PRO A 41 -14.36 -7.74 -14.15
N HIS A 42 -15.42 -7.10 -13.69
CA HIS A 42 -15.86 -5.77 -14.11
C HIS A 42 -15.44 -4.73 -13.10
N ILE A 43 -14.55 -3.84 -13.50
CA ILE A 43 -14.00 -2.74 -12.70
C ILE A 43 -14.49 -1.40 -13.24
N GLY A 44 -14.19 -0.30 -12.52
CA GLY A 44 -14.49 1.05 -12.94
C GLY A 44 -15.59 1.74 -12.13
N LEU A 45 -16.25 1.03 -11.20
CA LEU A 45 -17.28 1.65 -10.35
C LEU A 45 -16.71 2.70 -9.38
N LEU A 46 -15.40 2.69 -9.14
CA LEU A 46 -14.69 3.70 -8.36
C LEU A 46 -13.70 4.51 -9.22
N HIS A 47 -13.88 4.53 -10.54
CA HIS A 47 -13.04 5.31 -11.44
C HIS A 47 -13.31 6.81 -11.28
N ARG A 48 -12.28 7.56 -10.92
CA ARG A 48 -12.34 8.99 -10.62
C ARG A 48 -11.52 9.84 -11.60
N GLY A 49 -10.89 9.22 -12.58
CA GLY A 49 -10.02 9.89 -13.55
C GLY A 49 -8.77 10.50 -12.92
N THR A 50 -8.23 9.89 -11.86
CA THR A 50 -7.14 10.43 -11.06
C THR A 50 -5.90 10.78 -11.89
N GLU A 51 -5.47 9.89 -12.80
CA GLU A 51 -4.33 10.16 -13.67
C GLU A 51 -4.53 11.44 -14.49
N LYS A 52 -5.73 11.62 -15.06
CA LYS A 52 -6.05 12.80 -15.87
C LYS A 52 -6.22 14.07 -15.04
N LEU A 53 -6.78 13.96 -13.85
CA LEU A 53 -6.92 15.11 -12.94
C LEU A 53 -5.55 15.64 -12.48
N ILE A 54 -4.59 14.74 -12.21
CA ILE A 54 -3.22 15.11 -11.83
C ILE A 54 -2.54 15.96 -12.92
N GLU A 55 -2.77 15.68 -14.20
CA GLU A 55 -2.22 16.46 -15.32
C GLU A 55 -2.68 17.93 -15.31
N HIS A 56 -3.79 18.26 -14.65
CA HIS A 56 -4.31 19.61 -14.52
C HIS A 56 -3.94 20.33 -13.21
N LYS A 57 -3.27 19.60 -12.28
CA LYS A 57 -2.88 20.13 -10.98
C LYS A 57 -1.38 20.38 -10.93
N THR A 58 -0.95 21.31 -10.05
CA THR A 58 0.48 21.44 -9.76
C THR A 58 0.99 20.20 -9.04
N TYR A 59 2.30 19.95 -9.08
CA TYR A 59 2.91 18.78 -8.42
C TYR A 59 2.54 18.72 -6.92
N GLN A 60 2.47 19.84 -6.23
CA GLN A 60 2.07 19.88 -4.83
C GLN A 60 0.59 19.58 -4.63
N GLN A 61 -0.28 20.05 -5.50
CA GLN A 61 -1.72 19.76 -5.47
C GLN A 61 -2.06 18.33 -5.88
N ALA A 62 -1.12 17.64 -6.53
CA ALA A 62 -1.30 16.25 -6.95
C ALA A 62 -1.13 15.26 -5.77
N VAL A 63 -0.35 15.59 -4.73
CA VAL A 63 -0.09 14.69 -3.60
C VAL A 63 -1.38 14.13 -2.96
N PRO A 64 -2.41 14.93 -2.63
CA PRO A 64 -3.64 14.40 -2.02
C PRO A 64 -4.41 13.38 -2.87
N TYR A 65 -4.19 13.34 -4.18
CA TYR A 65 -4.82 12.32 -5.03
C TYR A 65 -4.22 10.93 -4.76
N PHE A 66 -2.94 10.86 -4.41
CA PHE A 66 -2.28 9.61 -4.09
C PHE A 66 -2.78 9.00 -2.79
N ASP A 67 -3.12 9.81 -1.79
CA ASP A 67 -3.73 9.33 -0.54
C ASP A 67 -5.00 8.49 -0.76
N ARG A 68 -5.73 8.79 -1.82
CA ARG A 68 -7.03 8.19 -2.15
C ARG A 68 -6.93 7.02 -3.11
N LEU A 69 -5.73 6.63 -3.50
CA LEU A 69 -5.50 5.42 -4.31
C LEU A 69 -5.59 4.18 -3.43
N ASP A 70 -4.58 3.90 -2.64
CA ASP A 70 -4.67 2.92 -1.57
C ASP A 70 -4.99 3.63 -0.25
N TYR A 71 -6.26 3.84 0.03
CA TYR A 71 -6.71 4.55 1.22
C TYR A 71 -6.49 3.77 2.52
N VAL A 72 -5.99 2.54 2.45
CA VAL A 72 -5.62 1.74 3.62
C VAL A 72 -4.19 2.04 4.07
N ALA A 73 -3.29 2.38 3.12
CA ALA A 73 -1.91 2.76 3.37
C ALA A 73 -1.54 4.04 2.58
N PRO A 74 -2.19 5.19 2.85
CA PRO A 74 -2.09 6.38 2.00
C PRO A 74 -0.67 6.93 1.90
N MET A 75 0.11 6.97 2.98
CA MET A 75 1.46 7.55 2.96
C MET A 75 2.44 6.75 2.08
N ASN A 76 2.22 5.45 1.88
CA ASN A 76 3.02 4.67 0.93
C ASN A 76 2.82 5.14 -0.51
N GLN A 77 1.61 5.60 -0.84
CA GLN A 77 1.27 6.08 -2.17
C GLN A 77 1.85 7.48 -2.42
N GLU A 78 1.75 8.38 -1.42
CA GLU A 78 2.43 9.68 -1.44
C GLU A 78 3.94 9.52 -1.68
N HIS A 79 4.54 8.51 -1.03
CA HIS A 79 5.97 8.23 -1.10
C HIS A 79 6.46 8.02 -2.53
N ALA A 80 5.79 7.18 -3.31
CA ALA A 80 6.18 6.91 -4.71
C ALA A 80 6.14 8.18 -5.58
N PHE A 81 5.10 9.02 -5.41
CA PHE A 81 5.00 10.26 -6.15
C PHE A 81 6.07 11.28 -5.74
N CYS A 82 6.34 11.39 -4.43
CA CYS A 82 7.41 12.27 -3.94
C CYS A 82 8.76 11.84 -4.48
N LEU A 83 9.10 10.54 -4.45
CA LEU A 83 10.34 10.00 -5.01
C LEU A 83 10.45 10.28 -6.52
N ALA A 84 9.37 10.12 -7.29
CA ALA A 84 9.37 10.42 -8.73
C ALA A 84 9.65 11.90 -8.99
N THR A 85 8.99 12.78 -8.24
CA THR A 85 9.17 14.23 -8.37
C THR A 85 10.57 14.66 -7.96
N GLU A 86 11.11 14.10 -6.87
CA GLU A 86 12.45 14.38 -6.35
C GLU A 86 13.56 13.94 -7.32
N LYS A 87 13.39 12.78 -7.96
CA LYS A 87 14.31 12.32 -9.02
C LYS A 87 14.35 13.28 -10.20
N LEU A 88 13.20 13.82 -10.64
CA LEU A 88 13.16 14.81 -11.72
C LEU A 88 13.78 16.16 -11.32
N LEU A 89 13.58 16.56 -10.06
CA LEU A 89 14.13 17.81 -9.51
C LEU A 89 15.62 17.70 -9.14
N GLY A 90 16.15 16.49 -9.00
CA GLY A 90 17.49 16.26 -8.49
C GLY A 90 17.69 16.68 -7.02
N ILE A 91 16.65 16.59 -6.20
CA ILE A 91 16.66 17.01 -4.80
C ILE A 91 16.88 15.80 -3.89
N ALA A 92 17.81 15.94 -2.94
CA ALA A 92 18.03 14.96 -1.88
C ALA A 92 17.20 15.30 -0.64
N VAL A 93 16.58 14.28 -0.06
CA VAL A 93 15.84 14.38 1.19
C VAL A 93 16.82 14.24 2.36
N PRO A 94 16.77 15.12 3.38
CA PRO A 94 17.59 14.98 4.59
C PRO A 94 17.31 13.69 5.34
N TYR A 95 18.34 13.12 5.99
CA TYR A 95 18.27 11.80 6.65
C TYR A 95 17.13 11.68 7.67
N ARG A 96 16.87 12.74 8.49
CA ARG A 96 15.72 12.75 9.40
C ARG A 96 14.39 12.63 8.66
N GLY A 97 14.26 13.30 7.52
CA GLY A 97 13.06 13.19 6.67
C GLY A 97 12.87 11.78 6.12
N GLN A 98 13.98 11.13 5.69
CA GLN A 98 13.96 9.74 5.22
C GLN A 98 13.52 8.78 6.33
N LEU A 99 14.08 8.90 7.54
CA LEU A 99 13.68 8.08 8.69
C LEU A 99 12.20 8.21 9.03
N ILE A 100 11.65 9.44 8.98
CA ILE A 100 10.22 9.68 9.22
C ILE A 100 9.38 9.03 8.12
N ARG A 101 9.76 9.17 6.85
CA ARG A 101 9.05 8.53 5.74
C ARG A 101 9.04 7.01 5.86
N VAL A 102 10.16 6.39 6.17
CA VAL A 102 10.26 4.95 6.36
C VAL A 102 9.39 4.51 7.55
N LEU A 103 9.46 5.20 8.69
CA LEU A 103 8.64 4.90 9.87
C LEU A 103 7.15 4.89 9.52
N TYR A 104 6.66 5.93 8.85
CA TYR A 104 5.24 6.04 8.50
C TYR A 104 4.82 5.12 7.34
N SER A 105 5.74 4.75 6.45
CA SER A 105 5.50 3.73 5.44
C SER A 105 5.30 2.35 6.06
N GLU A 106 6.07 2.00 7.10
CA GLU A 106 5.91 0.72 7.80
C GLU A 106 4.66 0.72 8.72
N ILE A 107 4.28 1.85 9.32
CA ILE A 107 2.97 1.99 9.98
C ILE A 107 1.84 1.73 8.97
N GLY A 108 1.94 2.29 7.76
CA GLY A 108 1.00 2.04 6.66
C GLY A 108 0.94 0.57 6.26
N ARG A 109 2.08 -0.13 6.26
CA ARG A 109 2.13 -1.58 6.00
C ARG A 109 1.36 -2.37 7.05
N ILE A 110 1.55 -2.07 8.32
CA ILE A 110 0.81 -2.73 9.41
C ILE A 110 -0.68 -2.42 9.31
N LEU A 111 -1.07 -1.17 9.05
CA LEU A 111 -2.47 -0.77 8.84
C LEU A 111 -3.14 -1.59 7.73
N SER A 112 -2.43 -1.81 6.62
CA SER A 112 -2.93 -2.59 5.49
C SER A 112 -3.03 -4.08 5.80
N HIS A 113 -1.98 -4.67 6.38
CA HIS A 113 -1.97 -6.10 6.68
C HIS A 113 -2.97 -6.48 7.77
N LEU A 114 -3.17 -5.66 8.80
CA LEU A 114 -4.22 -5.87 9.79
C LEU A 114 -5.61 -5.90 9.17
N LEU A 115 -5.90 -4.96 8.27
CA LEU A 115 -7.18 -4.98 7.56
C LEU A 115 -7.30 -6.24 6.71
N ASN A 116 -6.30 -6.54 5.89
CA ASN A 116 -6.34 -7.66 4.97
C ASN A 116 -6.52 -9.01 5.69
N ILE A 117 -5.66 -9.32 6.68
CA ILE A 117 -5.69 -10.58 7.40
C ILE A 117 -7.03 -10.77 8.12
N THR A 118 -7.52 -9.73 8.77
CA THR A 118 -8.76 -9.82 9.55
C THR A 118 -9.99 -9.91 8.66
N THR A 119 -10.03 -9.22 7.52
CA THR A 119 -11.12 -9.35 6.55
C THR A 119 -11.06 -10.66 5.79
N GLN A 120 -9.89 -11.20 5.46
CA GLN A 120 -9.76 -12.55 4.92
C GLN A 120 -10.29 -13.60 5.90
N ALA A 121 -10.01 -13.44 7.20
CA ALA A 121 -10.60 -14.30 8.23
C ALA A 121 -12.14 -14.18 8.30
N LEU A 122 -12.66 -12.96 8.15
CA LEU A 122 -14.10 -12.70 8.06
C LEU A 122 -14.73 -13.38 6.84
N ASP A 123 -14.09 -13.36 5.69
CA ASP A 123 -14.56 -14.00 4.46
C ASP A 123 -14.66 -15.53 4.60
N VAL A 124 -13.89 -16.10 5.51
CA VAL A 124 -13.95 -17.53 5.88
C VAL A 124 -14.90 -17.79 7.07
N GLY A 125 -15.52 -16.74 7.64
CA GLY A 125 -16.52 -16.84 8.70
C GLY A 125 -16.03 -16.50 10.11
N ALA A 126 -14.79 -16.05 10.30
CA ALA A 126 -14.27 -15.65 11.61
C ALA A 126 -14.59 -14.17 11.90
N LEU A 127 -15.61 -13.92 12.72
CA LEU A 127 -16.11 -12.57 13.02
C LEU A 127 -15.27 -11.78 14.04
N THR A 128 -14.50 -12.45 14.90
CA THR A 128 -13.74 -11.80 16.00
C THR A 128 -12.47 -11.11 15.54
N PRO A 129 -11.64 -11.65 14.61
CA PRO A 129 -10.39 -11.03 14.20
C PRO A 129 -10.53 -9.58 13.70
N PRO A 130 -11.56 -9.20 12.92
CA PRO A 130 -11.74 -7.81 12.53
C PRO A 130 -11.87 -6.84 13.70
N LEU A 131 -12.54 -7.21 14.78
CA LEU A 131 -12.71 -6.36 15.96
C LEU A 131 -11.36 -6.07 16.62
N TRP A 132 -10.52 -7.09 16.79
CA TRP A 132 -9.17 -6.93 17.35
C TRP A 132 -8.24 -6.13 16.43
N GLY A 133 -8.25 -6.46 15.14
CA GLY A 133 -7.42 -5.75 14.17
C GLY A 133 -7.78 -4.27 14.05
N PHE A 134 -9.06 -3.93 14.08
CA PHE A 134 -9.51 -2.53 13.98
C PHE A 134 -9.22 -1.74 15.25
N GLU A 135 -9.18 -2.36 16.43
CA GLU A 135 -8.70 -1.69 17.65
C GLU A 135 -7.25 -1.23 17.52
N GLU A 136 -6.37 -2.11 17.00
CA GLU A 136 -4.95 -1.72 16.79
C GLU A 136 -4.80 -0.70 15.65
N ARG A 137 -5.59 -0.83 14.60
CA ARG A 137 -5.62 0.17 13.52
C ARG A 137 -6.00 1.55 14.01
N GLU A 138 -6.94 1.65 14.96
CA GLU A 138 -7.33 2.92 15.57
C GLU A 138 -6.14 3.58 16.28
N LYS A 139 -5.34 2.82 17.03
CA LYS A 139 -4.12 3.33 17.70
C LYS A 139 -3.10 3.87 16.68
N LEU A 140 -2.92 3.19 15.56
CA LEU A 140 -2.02 3.64 14.49
C LEU A 140 -2.53 4.89 13.76
N MET A 141 -3.83 5.02 13.56
CA MET A 141 -4.43 6.23 12.99
C MET A 141 -4.26 7.46 13.88
N ILE A 142 -4.20 7.29 15.20
CA ILE A 142 -3.83 8.37 16.14
C ILE A 142 -2.39 8.85 15.90
N PHE A 143 -1.45 7.95 15.57
CA PHE A 143 -0.09 8.35 15.22
C PHE A 143 -0.04 9.14 13.91
N TYR A 144 -0.87 8.80 12.92
CA TYR A 144 -1.04 9.58 11.69
C TYR A 144 -1.58 10.98 12.00
N GLU A 145 -2.62 11.07 12.81
CA GLU A 145 -3.23 12.34 13.21
C GLU A 145 -2.25 13.24 13.97
N ARG A 146 -1.46 12.68 14.88
CA ARG A 146 -0.46 13.44 15.66
C ARG A 146 0.67 14.00 14.80
N ALA A 147 1.00 13.35 13.69
CA ALA A 147 2.02 13.84 12.76
C ALA A 147 1.49 14.82 11.72
N SER A 148 0.31 14.56 11.19
CA SER A 148 -0.22 15.26 10.01
C SER A 148 -1.45 16.13 10.30
N GLY A 149 -2.19 15.87 11.38
CA GLY A 149 -3.49 16.45 11.67
C GLY A 149 -4.66 15.67 11.03
N SER A 150 -4.37 14.60 10.28
CA SER A 150 -5.38 13.76 9.62
C SER A 150 -5.18 12.29 9.97
N ARG A 151 -6.29 11.58 10.21
CA ARG A 151 -6.26 10.16 10.58
C ARG A 151 -5.93 9.23 9.42
N MET A 152 -6.24 9.62 8.20
CA MET A 152 -6.05 8.80 6.99
C MET A 152 -5.35 9.58 5.87
N HIS A 153 -6.07 10.43 5.17
CA HIS A 153 -5.57 11.19 4.01
C HIS A 153 -4.76 12.40 4.48
N ALA A 154 -3.47 12.19 4.64
CA ALA A 154 -2.61 13.09 5.39
C ALA A 154 -1.92 14.15 4.52
N ALA A 155 -1.60 13.84 3.25
CA ALA A 155 -0.73 14.63 2.39
C ALA A 155 0.53 15.10 3.14
N TYR A 156 1.12 14.17 3.91
CA TYR A 156 2.20 14.46 4.85
C TYR A 156 3.58 14.40 4.19
N PHE A 157 3.79 13.42 3.31
CA PHE A 157 5.01 13.40 2.50
C PHE A 157 4.89 14.44 1.40
N ARG A 158 5.97 15.16 1.19
CA ARG A 158 6.03 16.21 0.18
C ARG A 158 7.36 16.17 -0.52
N PRO A 159 7.43 16.55 -1.79
CA PRO A 159 8.71 16.65 -2.50
C PRO A 159 9.72 17.45 -1.70
N GLY A 160 10.87 16.83 -1.44
CA GLY A 160 11.94 17.37 -0.61
C GLY A 160 11.91 16.97 0.87
N GLY A 161 10.92 16.18 1.33
CA GLY A 161 10.88 15.70 2.71
C GLY A 161 9.47 15.45 3.25
N VAL A 162 9.17 15.93 4.45
CA VAL A 162 7.85 15.84 5.10
C VAL A 162 7.35 17.23 5.48
N HIS A 163 6.04 17.37 5.62
CA HIS A 163 5.39 18.65 5.87
C HIS A 163 5.86 19.31 7.18
N GLN A 164 5.99 18.54 8.24
CA GLN A 164 6.44 19.01 9.56
C GLN A 164 7.16 17.90 10.32
N ASP A 165 8.01 18.31 11.27
CA ASP A 165 8.73 17.38 12.15
C ASP A 165 7.79 16.72 13.14
N ILE A 166 8.18 15.54 13.62
CA ILE A 166 7.47 14.82 14.68
C ILE A 166 8.12 15.07 16.04
N PRO A 167 7.33 15.26 17.11
CA PRO A 167 7.87 15.41 18.46
C PRO A 167 8.55 14.11 18.95
N ASP A 168 9.64 14.25 19.70
CA ASP A 168 10.33 13.10 20.31
C ASP A 168 9.38 12.24 21.19
N GLN A 169 8.35 12.85 21.79
CA GLN A 169 7.34 12.12 22.56
C GLN A 169 6.51 11.18 21.67
N LEU A 170 6.16 11.62 20.45
CA LEU A 170 5.43 10.77 19.50
C LEU A 170 6.27 9.56 19.07
N VAL A 171 7.59 9.76 18.86
CA VAL A 171 8.51 8.67 18.56
C VAL A 171 8.59 7.64 19.67
N ARG A 172 8.63 8.10 20.95
CA ARG A 172 8.60 7.19 22.12
C ARG A 172 7.28 6.44 22.26
N ASP A 173 6.17 7.11 21.98
CA ASP A 173 4.84 6.48 22.05
C ASP A 173 4.66 5.40 20.96
N ILE A 174 5.21 5.63 19.76
CA ILE A 174 5.24 4.63 18.69
C ILE A 174 6.11 3.42 19.09
N ASP A 175 7.29 3.68 19.65
CA ASP A 175 8.16 2.60 20.12
C ASP A 175 7.52 1.78 21.25
N ALA A 176 6.88 2.46 22.21
CA ALA A 176 6.17 1.81 23.30
C ALA A 176 4.96 0.98 22.84
N TRP A 177 4.33 1.34 21.72
CA TRP A 177 3.23 0.57 21.12
C TRP A 177 3.70 -0.75 20.51
N CYS A 178 4.95 -0.85 20.07
CA CYS A 178 5.46 -2.00 19.35
C CYS A 178 5.39 -3.33 20.14
N ASP A 179 5.71 -3.33 21.45
CA ASP A 179 5.69 -4.56 22.27
C ASP A 179 4.27 -5.10 22.53
N PRO A 180 3.28 -4.27 22.92
CA PRO A 180 1.90 -4.72 23.01
C PRO A 180 1.34 -5.23 21.69
N PHE A 181 1.69 -4.60 20.58
CA PHE A 181 1.22 -5.01 19.27
C PHE A 181 1.73 -6.40 18.85
N LEU A 182 3.00 -6.72 19.12
CA LEU A 182 3.52 -8.07 18.83
C LEU A 182 2.73 -9.17 19.54
N LYS A 183 2.22 -8.91 20.75
CA LYS A 183 1.34 -9.86 21.46
C LYS A 183 0.01 -10.04 20.74
N VAL A 184 -0.57 -8.95 20.21
CA VAL A 184 -1.80 -9.05 19.41
C VAL A 184 -1.56 -9.85 18.12
N VAL A 185 -0.40 -9.68 17.47
CA VAL A 185 -0.03 -10.51 16.32
C VAL A 185 0.08 -11.98 16.71
N ASP A 186 0.69 -12.29 17.84
CA ASP A 186 0.80 -13.68 18.34
C ASP A 186 -0.57 -14.26 18.73
N ASP A 187 -1.48 -13.46 19.30
CA ASP A 187 -2.85 -13.87 19.61
C ASP A 187 -3.66 -14.15 18.33
N LEU A 188 -3.52 -13.32 17.29
CA LEU A 188 -4.12 -13.58 15.97
C LEU A 188 -3.54 -14.84 15.32
N ASP A 189 -2.24 -15.02 15.41
CA ASP A 189 -1.54 -16.22 14.90
C ASP A 189 -2.05 -17.48 15.60
N ALA A 190 -2.12 -17.49 16.94
CA ALA A 190 -2.63 -18.60 17.73
C ALA A 190 -4.12 -18.90 17.44
N LEU A 191 -4.91 -17.89 17.09
CA LEU A 191 -6.33 -18.06 16.76
C LEU A 191 -6.54 -18.62 15.36
N LEU A 192 -5.80 -18.14 14.36
CA LEU A 192 -6.04 -18.42 12.94
C LEU A 192 -5.17 -19.54 12.38
N THR A 193 -3.86 -19.51 12.64
CA THR A 193 -2.90 -20.43 12.01
C THR A 193 -3.16 -21.91 12.36
N PRO A 194 -3.43 -22.32 13.61
CA PRO A 194 -3.75 -23.71 13.91
C PRO A 194 -5.20 -24.09 13.60
N ASN A 195 -6.07 -23.12 13.33
CA ASN A 195 -7.50 -23.34 13.15
C ASN A 195 -7.77 -24.24 11.94
N ARG A 196 -8.44 -25.36 12.18
CA ARG A 196 -8.73 -26.37 11.15
C ARG A 196 -9.62 -25.82 10.03
N ILE A 197 -10.62 -25.01 10.35
CA ILE A 197 -11.54 -24.43 9.35
C ILE A 197 -10.77 -23.44 8.49
N PHE A 198 -9.99 -22.55 9.11
CA PHE A 198 -9.18 -21.57 8.38
C PHE A 198 -8.17 -22.25 7.44
N LYS A 199 -7.50 -23.31 7.91
CA LYS A 199 -6.59 -24.10 7.07
C LYS A 199 -7.30 -24.72 5.87
N GLN A 200 -8.42 -25.42 6.09
CA GLN A 200 -9.16 -26.08 5.01
C GLN A 200 -9.71 -25.12 3.95
N ARG A 201 -9.89 -23.84 4.32
CA ARG A 201 -10.38 -22.80 3.42
C ARG A 201 -9.27 -22.00 2.74
N ASN A 202 -7.99 -22.22 3.06
CA ASN A 202 -6.87 -21.45 2.51
C ASN A 202 -5.74 -22.33 1.96
N VAL A 203 -5.51 -23.53 2.52
CA VAL A 203 -4.45 -24.44 2.05
C VAL A 203 -4.86 -25.07 0.72
N ASP A 204 -3.95 -25.06 -0.23
CA ASP A 204 -4.14 -25.53 -1.62
C ASP A 204 -5.23 -24.80 -2.41
N ILE A 205 -5.68 -23.64 -1.91
CA ILE A 205 -6.61 -22.77 -2.63
C ILE A 205 -5.85 -21.72 -3.44
N ALA A 206 -6.13 -21.66 -4.74
CA ALA A 206 -5.49 -20.78 -5.72
C ALA A 206 -3.95 -20.76 -5.62
N PRO A 207 -3.29 -21.91 -5.75
CA PRO A 207 -1.84 -21.96 -5.78
C PRO A 207 -1.31 -21.28 -7.05
N VAL A 208 -0.27 -20.47 -6.90
CA VAL A 208 0.37 -19.76 -8.01
C VAL A 208 1.83 -20.18 -8.07
N SER A 209 2.25 -20.72 -9.20
CA SER A 209 3.67 -20.99 -9.44
C SER A 209 4.44 -19.67 -9.62
N LEU A 210 5.74 -19.69 -9.32
CA LEU A 210 6.57 -18.51 -9.51
C LEU A 210 6.61 -18.04 -10.98
N GLU A 211 6.59 -19.00 -11.92
CA GLU A 211 6.56 -18.72 -13.36
C GLU A 211 5.27 -17.99 -13.76
N ASP A 212 4.13 -18.45 -13.25
CA ASP A 212 2.84 -17.82 -13.53
C ASP A 212 2.72 -16.46 -12.83
N ALA A 213 3.25 -16.31 -11.61
CA ALA A 213 3.31 -15.02 -10.93
C ALA A 213 4.03 -13.94 -11.77
N TRP A 214 5.15 -14.31 -12.40
CA TRP A 214 5.86 -13.42 -13.31
C TRP A 214 5.08 -13.15 -14.62
N LYS A 215 4.46 -14.15 -15.21
CA LYS A 215 3.65 -13.98 -16.44
C LYS A 215 2.47 -13.03 -16.23
N TRP A 216 1.83 -13.07 -15.06
CA TRP A 216 0.73 -12.19 -14.71
C TRP A 216 1.18 -10.81 -14.20
N GLY A 217 2.50 -10.56 -14.10
CA GLY A 217 3.03 -9.29 -13.57
C GLY A 217 2.70 -9.05 -12.11
N MET A 218 2.56 -10.10 -11.33
CA MET A 218 2.34 -10.02 -9.90
C MET A 218 3.55 -9.45 -9.16
N SER A 219 3.34 -8.90 -7.99
CA SER A 219 4.39 -8.32 -7.15
C SER A 219 4.07 -8.47 -5.66
N GLY A 220 5.01 -8.12 -4.82
CA GLY A 220 4.83 -8.13 -3.37
C GLY A 220 4.54 -9.52 -2.80
N VAL A 221 3.57 -9.60 -1.92
CA VAL A 221 3.18 -10.83 -1.22
C VAL A 221 2.78 -11.96 -2.18
N MET A 222 2.20 -11.64 -3.34
CA MET A 222 1.84 -12.66 -4.34
C MET A 222 3.07 -13.42 -4.84
N VAL A 223 4.14 -12.71 -5.13
CA VAL A 223 5.40 -13.31 -5.62
C VAL A 223 6.19 -13.94 -4.47
N ARG A 224 6.21 -13.29 -3.30
CA ARG A 224 6.88 -13.85 -2.10
C ARG A 224 6.19 -15.12 -1.61
N GLY A 225 4.87 -15.19 -1.67
CA GLY A 225 4.10 -16.41 -1.39
C GLY A 225 4.50 -17.59 -2.28
N SER A 226 4.85 -17.31 -3.54
CA SER A 226 5.32 -18.31 -4.52
C SER A 226 6.83 -18.62 -4.42
N GLY A 227 7.53 -18.12 -3.39
CA GLY A 227 8.91 -18.50 -3.07
C GLY A 227 10.01 -17.56 -3.58
N ALA A 228 9.70 -16.41 -4.19
CA ALA A 228 10.72 -15.47 -4.62
C ALA A 228 11.14 -14.51 -3.51
N VAL A 229 12.44 -14.36 -3.33
CA VAL A 229 13.04 -13.34 -2.46
C VAL A 229 13.10 -12.01 -3.22
N TRP A 230 11.94 -11.39 -3.42
CA TRP A 230 11.83 -10.12 -4.14
C TRP A 230 11.14 -9.06 -3.30
N ASP A 231 11.89 -8.01 -2.96
CA ASP A 231 11.40 -6.86 -2.22
C ASP A 231 12.21 -5.62 -2.64
N LEU A 232 11.53 -4.56 -3.07
CA LEU A 232 12.17 -3.34 -3.55
C LEU A 232 12.97 -2.63 -2.47
N ARG A 233 12.62 -2.81 -1.21
CA ARG A 233 13.35 -2.25 -0.06
C ARG A 233 14.78 -2.79 0.04
N LYS A 234 15.05 -4.00 -0.53
CA LYS A 234 16.37 -4.63 -0.58
C LYS A 234 16.97 -4.69 -1.98
N SER A 235 16.17 -4.94 -3.02
CA SER A 235 16.66 -5.06 -4.39
C SER A 235 16.99 -3.70 -5.04
N GLN A 236 16.23 -2.66 -4.70
CA GLN A 236 16.44 -1.27 -5.12
C GLN A 236 16.19 -0.32 -3.95
N PRO A 237 17.08 -0.32 -2.93
CA PRO A 237 16.87 0.45 -1.73
C PRO A 237 16.61 1.94 -2.03
N TYR A 238 15.58 2.46 -1.40
CA TYR A 238 15.24 3.87 -1.43
C TYR A 238 15.21 4.42 0.00
N GLU A 239 15.38 5.72 0.14
CA GLU A 239 15.52 6.37 1.45
C GLU A 239 16.61 5.68 2.30
N CYS A 240 16.36 5.44 3.57
CA CYS A 240 17.30 4.80 4.48
C CYS A 240 17.09 3.28 4.67
N TYR A 241 16.36 2.58 3.79
CA TYR A 241 16.15 1.13 3.95
C TYR A 241 17.46 0.31 3.89
N ALA A 242 18.49 0.81 3.18
CA ALA A 242 19.80 0.16 3.15
C ALA A 242 20.48 0.08 4.53
N ASP A 243 20.14 1.01 5.44
CA ASP A 243 20.71 1.11 6.78
C ASP A 243 19.92 0.32 7.84
N LEU A 244 18.87 -0.41 7.42
CA LEU A 244 17.95 -1.10 8.30
C LEU A 244 18.04 -2.62 8.14
N ASP A 245 17.97 -3.31 9.26
CA ASP A 245 18.03 -4.77 9.30
C ASP A 245 16.62 -5.35 9.43
N PHE A 246 16.22 -6.16 8.45
CA PHE A 246 14.96 -6.91 8.42
C PHE A 246 15.07 -8.09 7.46
N ASP A 247 14.22 -9.08 7.63
CA ASP A 247 14.16 -10.27 6.78
C ASP A 247 12.98 -10.17 5.79
N ILE A 248 13.10 -10.84 4.65
CA ILE A 248 12.03 -10.95 3.66
C ILE A 248 11.34 -12.30 3.84
N PRO A 249 10.10 -12.34 4.34
CA PRO A 249 9.37 -13.59 4.47
C PRO A 249 8.98 -14.14 3.10
N ILE A 250 9.10 -15.44 2.92
CA ILE A 250 8.75 -16.16 1.69
C ILE A 250 7.89 -17.37 2.00
N GLY A 251 6.91 -17.64 1.14
CA GLY A 251 6.13 -18.88 1.13
C GLY A 251 6.78 -19.98 0.30
N LYS A 252 6.07 -21.08 0.13
CA LYS A 252 6.53 -22.25 -0.63
C LYS A 252 5.53 -22.71 -1.69
N ASN A 253 4.25 -22.71 -1.33
CA ASN A 253 3.19 -23.30 -2.16
C ASN A 253 2.48 -22.24 -3.02
N GLY A 254 2.60 -20.96 -2.68
CA GLY A 254 1.95 -19.87 -3.40
C GLY A 254 0.42 -19.85 -3.28
N ASP A 255 -0.15 -20.52 -2.27
CA ASP A 255 -1.58 -20.57 -2.00
C ASP A 255 -2.08 -19.42 -1.11
N CYS A 256 -3.36 -19.37 -0.83
CA CYS A 256 -3.96 -18.35 0.05
C CYS A 256 -3.38 -18.40 1.47
N PHE A 257 -3.01 -19.60 1.95
CA PHE A 257 -2.45 -19.77 3.28
C PHE A 257 -1.02 -19.22 3.39
N ASP A 258 -0.17 -19.49 2.40
CA ASP A 258 1.18 -18.94 2.37
C ASP A 258 1.17 -17.42 2.27
N ARG A 259 0.26 -16.83 1.48
CA ARG A 259 0.08 -15.37 1.42
C ARG A 259 -0.30 -14.79 2.77
N TYR A 260 -1.16 -15.47 3.51
CA TYR A 260 -1.52 -15.10 4.88
C TYR A 260 -0.29 -15.15 5.80
N LEU A 261 0.48 -16.24 5.80
CA LEU A 261 1.68 -16.39 6.64
C LEU A 261 2.73 -15.32 6.33
N VAL A 262 2.95 -15.01 5.05
CA VAL A 262 3.87 -13.94 4.64
C VAL A 262 3.44 -12.60 5.24
N ARG A 263 2.15 -12.24 5.20
CA ARG A 263 1.65 -10.99 5.79
C ARG A 263 1.78 -10.96 7.30
N MET A 264 1.55 -12.08 7.98
CA MET A 264 1.76 -12.19 9.43
C MET A 264 3.21 -11.89 9.81
N GLU A 265 4.16 -12.45 9.07
CA GLU A 265 5.57 -12.21 9.33
C GLU A 265 6.01 -10.80 8.89
N GLU A 266 5.45 -10.27 7.81
CA GLU A 266 5.73 -8.88 7.40
C GLU A 266 5.34 -7.86 8.47
N MET A 267 4.30 -8.10 9.25
CA MET A 267 3.96 -7.22 10.38
C MET A 267 5.03 -7.25 11.47
N ARG A 268 5.62 -8.43 11.77
CA ARG A 268 6.73 -8.56 12.72
C ARG A 268 7.97 -7.84 12.22
N GLN A 269 8.29 -7.99 10.93
CA GLN A 269 9.43 -7.31 10.32
C GLN A 269 9.21 -5.79 10.23
N ALA A 270 8.00 -5.32 9.96
CA ALA A 270 7.66 -3.89 9.98
C ALA A 270 7.89 -3.28 11.37
N VAL A 271 7.50 -3.97 12.46
CA VAL A 271 7.81 -3.55 13.83
C VAL A 271 9.32 -3.48 14.07
N ARG A 272 10.09 -4.46 13.56
CA ARG A 272 11.56 -4.44 13.66
C ARG A 272 12.18 -3.22 13.00
N ILE A 273 11.67 -2.83 11.80
CA ILE A 273 12.09 -1.62 11.10
C ILE A 273 11.68 -0.37 11.88
N MET A 274 10.43 -0.30 12.35
CA MET A 274 9.92 0.85 13.12
C MET A 274 10.75 1.14 14.35
N ARG A 275 11.15 0.12 15.12
CA ARG A 275 12.02 0.27 16.31
C ARG A 275 13.38 0.83 15.95
N GLN A 276 13.99 0.36 14.88
CA GLN A 276 15.26 0.89 14.40
C GLN A 276 15.13 2.36 14.00
N CYS A 277 14.05 2.73 13.28
CA CYS A 277 13.77 4.12 12.94
C CYS A 277 13.56 4.98 14.21
N CYS A 278 12.80 4.51 15.20
CA CYS A 278 12.57 5.23 16.45
C CYS A 278 13.88 5.45 17.21
N ALA A 279 14.72 4.42 17.35
CA ALA A 279 16.03 4.54 17.99
C ALA A 279 16.93 5.56 17.29
N LYS A 280 17.02 5.50 15.95
CA LYS A 280 17.81 6.46 15.15
C LYS A 280 17.25 7.89 15.23
N LEU A 281 15.93 8.09 15.22
CA LEU A 281 15.30 9.41 15.34
C LEU A 281 15.55 10.08 16.69
N LEU A 282 15.67 9.30 17.76
CA LEU A 282 15.99 9.81 19.09
C LEU A 282 17.51 10.04 19.28
N ALA A 283 18.35 9.35 18.53
CA ALA A 283 19.80 9.51 18.56
C ALA A 283 20.26 10.82 17.93
N THR A 284 21.52 11.18 18.16
CA THR A 284 22.12 12.42 17.62
C THR A 284 22.17 12.42 16.10
N GLU A 285 22.43 11.28 15.48
CA GLU A 285 22.49 11.10 14.02
C GLU A 285 21.15 11.36 13.31
N GLY A 286 20.03 11.12 14.01
CA GLY A 286 18.67 11.39 13.52
C GLY A 286 18.21 12.83 13.75
N LYS A 287 19.02 13.71 14.31
CA LYS A 287 18.67 15.13 14.48
C LYS A 287 19.05 15.91 13.22
N GLY A 288 18.18 16.82 12.82
CA GLY A 288 18.42 17.63 11.62
C GLY A 288 17.15 18.17 10.98
N PRO A 289 17.26 18.76 9.80
CA PRO A 289 16.10 19.21 9.04
C PRO A 289 15.28 18.00 8.53
N VAL A 290 13.99 18.18 8.42
CA VAL A 290 13.06 17.15 7.89
C VAL A 290 12.74 17.35 6.40
N SER A 291 13.19 18.47 5.84
CA SER A 291 12.99 18.84 4.44
C SER A 291 14.21 19.52 3.86
N SER A 292 14.34 19.46 2.55
CA SER A 292 15.39 20.12 1.78
C SER A 292 15.39 21.63 2.03
N LYS A 293 16.56 22.27 1.83
CA LYS A 293 16.72 23.72 1.95
C LYS A 293 16.31 24.50 0.68
N ASP A 294 15.82 23.81 -0.35
CA ASP A 294 15.39 24.47 -1.57
C ASP A 294 14.07 25.23 -1.37
N GLY A 295 14.15 26.52 -1.12
CA GLY A 295 13.01 27.40 -0.90
C GLY A 295 12.08 27.57 -2.11
N LYS A 296 12.44 27.06 -3.30
CA LYS A 296 11.56 27.06 -4.48
C LYS A 296 10.63 25.86 -4.50
N VAL A 297 10.99 24.77 -3.81
CA VAL A 297 10.21 23.53 -3.75
C VAL A 297 9.58 23.33 -2.38
N VAL A 298 10.30 23.66 -1.32
CA VAL A 298 9.88 23.47 0.07
C VAL A 298 9.38 24.78 0.64
N ALA A 299 8.21 24.71 1.31
CA ALA A 299 7.63 25.88 1.95
C ALA A 299 8.53 26.40 3.09
N PRO A 300 8.75 27.71 3.20
CA PRO A 300 9.50 28.30 4.29
C PRO A 300 8.76 28.15 5.61
N ARG A 301 9.51 28.19 6.72
CA ARG A 301 8.90 28.16 8.07
C ARG A 301 8.03 29.38 8.31
N ARG A 302 6.92 29.20 9.01
CA ARG A 302 5.95 30.28 9.31
C ARG A 302 6.61 31.51 9.96
N GLY A 303 7.63 31.30 10.82
CA GLY A 303 8.37 32.39 11.46
C GLY A 303 9.23 33.18 10.49
N GLU A 304 9.78 32.55 9.45
CA GLU A 304 10.59 33.17 8.40
C GLU A 304 9.75 34.05 7.51
N MET A 305 8.55 33.62 7.12
CA MET A 305 7.61 34.42 6.32
C MET A 305 7.26 35.76 6.96
N LYS A 306 7.30 35.85 8.29
CA LYS A 306 7.00 37.09 9.03
C LYS A 306 8.20 38.06 9.09
N ARG A 307 9.40 37.59 8.78
CA ARG A 307 10.65 38.37 8.95
C ARG A 307 11.41 38.59 7.64
N SER A 308 11.20 37.75 6.64
CA SER A 308 11.87 37.81 5.34
C SER A 308 10.84 37.99 4.22
N MET A 309 11.00 39.04 3.44
CA MET A 309 10.17 39.31 2.25
C MET A 309 10.36 38.20 1.21
N GLU A 310 11.58 37.69 1.04
CA GLU A 310 11.91 36.63 0.09
C GLU A 310 11.18 35.32 0.48
N ALA A 311 11.19 34.95 1.76
CA ALA A 311 10.46 33.78 2.25
C ALA A 311 8.95 33.92 2.03
N LEU A 312 8.38 35.13 2.22
CA LEU A 312 6.98 35.39 1.95
C LEU A 312 6.64 35.25 0.45
N ILE A 313 7.51 35.74 -0.44
CA ILE A 313 7.33 35.62 -1.88
C ILE A 313 7.42 34.14 -2.31
N HIS A 314 8.38 33.39 -1.79
CA HIS A 314 8.50 31.96 -2.08
C HIS A 314 7.27 31.19 -1.65
N HIS A 315 6.76 31.46 -0.44
CA HIS A 315 5.52 30.85 0.03
C HIS A 315 4.34 31.19 -0.88
N PHE A 316 4.15 32.45 -1.21
CA PHE A 316 3.07 32.89 -2.07
C PHE A 316 3.11 32.21 -3.44
N LYS A 317 4.29 32.20 -4.09
CA LYS A 317 4.45 31.55 -5.39
C LYS A 317 4.27 30.04 -5.34
N LEU A 318 4.77 29.38 -4.30
CA LEU A 318 4.65 27.93 -4.15
C LEU A 318 3.19 27.49 -4.07
N TYR A 319 2.35 28.23 -3.36
CA TYR A 319 0.94 27.87 -3.17
C TYR A 319 -0.01 28.41 -4.25
N THR A 320 0.41 29.40 -5.04
CA THR A 320 -0.38 29.93 -6.15
C THR A 320 0.02 29.35 -7.50
N GLU A 321 1.29 29.42 -7.85
CA GLU A 321 1.84 28.99 -9.14
C GLU A 321 2.42 27.56 -9.07
N GLY A 322 2.99 27.16 -7.92
CA GLY A 322 3.77 25.94 -7.78
C GLY A 322 5.21 26.12 -8.31
N TYR A 323 5.99 25.05 -8.24
CA TYR A 323 7.34 25.00 -8.77
C TYR A 323 7.37 24.33 -10.15
N LYS A 324 8.34 24.69 -10.98
CA LYS A 324 8.59 24.05 -12.28
C LYS A 324 9.49 22.85 -12.10
N VAL A 325 9.19 21.77 -12.79
CA VAL A 325 10.00 20.55 -12.81
C VAL A 325 10.70 20.48 -14.17
N PRO A 326 12.02 20.21 -14.24
CA PRO A 326 12.72 20.09 -15.51
C PRO A 326 12.05 19.08 -16.46
N ALA A 327 12.13 19.34 -17.76
CA ALA A 327 11.62 18.39 -18.75
C ALA A 327 12.37 17.06 -18.66
N GLY A 328 11.64 15.98 -18.67
CA GLY A 328 12.18 14.63 -18.55
C GLY A 328 11.12 13.63 -18.12
N GLU A 329 11.52 12.38 -18.03
CA GLU A 329 10.67 11.29 -17.59
C GLU A 329 11.36 10.43 -16.54
N VAL A 330 10.58 9.86 -15.64
CA VAL A 330 11.10 9.01 -14.57
C VAL A 330 10.06 7.97 -14.16
N TYR A 331 10.53 6.79 -13.80
CA TYR A 331 9.78 5.80 -13.06
C TYR A 331 10.35 5.68 -11.66
N ALA A 332 9.48 5.77 -10.66
CA ALA A 332 9.83 5.48 -9.28
C ALA A 332 8.80 4.53 -8.70
N ALA A 333 9.27 3.53 -7.99
CA ALA A 333 8.43 2.55 -7.34
C ALA A 333 8.83 2.39 -5.87
N VAL A 334 7.86 2.01 -5.06
CA VAL A 334 8.02 1.65 -3.65
C VAL A 334 7.41 0.28 -3.41
N GLU A 335 7.91 -0.41 -2.40
CA GLU A 335 7.30 -1.64 -1.90
C GLU A 335 6.12 -1.26 -1.00
N ALA A 336 4.95 -1.08 -1.62
CA ALA A 336 3.70 -0.87 -0.87
C ALA A 336 3.23 -2.20 -0.24
N PRO A 337 2.32 -2.17 0.74
CA PRO A 337 1.83 -3.39 1.40
C PRO A 337 1.24 -4.43 0.45
N LYS A 338 0.64 -3.97 -0.64
CA LYS A 338 0.00 -4.81 -1.67
C LYS A 338 0.96 -5.27 -2.76
N GLY A 339 2.15 -4.69 -2.82
CA GLY A 339 3.18 -4.99 -3.80
C GLY A 339 3.86 -3.75 -4.34
N GLU A 340 4.49 -3.86 -5.51
CA GLU A 340 5.13 -2.74 -6.16
C GLU A 340 4.11 -1.69 -6.59
N PHE A 341 4.12 -0.54 -5.94
CA PHE A 341 3.39 0.63 -6.38
C PHE A 341 4.35 1.60 -7.09
N GLY A 342 4.07 1.92 -8.34
CA GLY A 342 4.96 2.71 -9.17
C GLY A 342 4.28 3.91 -9.82
N VAL A 343 5.05 4.98 -9.97
CA VAL A 343 4.62 6.21 -10.65
C VAL A 343 5.58 6.49 -11.80
N TYR A 344 5.05 6.49 -13.00
CA TYR A 344 5.74 7.00 -14.18
C TYR A 344 5.29 8.42 -14.45
N LEU A 345 6.23 9.35 -14.36
CA LEU A 345 5.98 10.77 -14.43
C LEU A 345 6.74 11.39 -15.58
N VAL A 346 6.04 12.15 -16.42
CA VAL A 346 6.62 12.92 -17.53
C VAL A 346 6.40 14.41 -17.25
N SER A 347 7.47 15.19 -17.33
CA SER A 347 7.46 16.65 -17.22
C SER A 347 7.87 17.30 -18.53
N ASP A 348 7.19 18.35 -18.92
CA ASP A 348 7.51 19.21 -20.08
C ASP A 348 8.25 20.52 -19.70
N GLY A 349 8.68 20.66 -18.45
CA GLY A 349 9.30 21.86 -17.93
C GLY A 349 8.34 22.85 -17.29
N THR A 350 7.06 22.50 -17.19
CA THR A 350 6.02 23.33 -16.57
C THR A 350 5.86 23.05 -15.09
N ASN A 351 4.91 23.71 -14.45
CA ASN A 351 4.54 23.50 -13.05
C ASN A 351 3.49 22.40 -12.85
N LYS A 352 3.13 21.68 -13.91
CA LYS A 352 2.16 20.57 -13.90
C LYS A 352 2.77 19.35 -14.59
N PRO A 353 2.42 18.13 -14.15
CA PRO A 353 2.81 16.94 -14.89
C PRO A 353 2.20 16.94 -16.29
N TYR A 354 2.99 16.62 -17.31
CA TYR A 354 2.49 16.38 -18.66
C TYR A 354 1.74 15.04 -18.72
N ARG A 355 2.32 14.01 -18.07
CA ARG A 355 1.68 12.68 -17.93
C ARG A 355 2.05 12.10 -16.57
N CYS A 356 1.05 11.54 -15.92
CA CYS A 356 1.22 10.71 -14.72
C CYS A 356 0.55 9.36 -14.96
N LYS A 357 1.35 8.29 -15.00
CA LYS A 357 0.85 6.92 -15.09
C LYS A 357 1.12 6.20 -13.78
N ILE A 358 0.09 5.56 -13.24
CA ILE A 358 0.14 4.85 -11.99
C ILE A 358 0.14 3.35 -12.25
N ARG A 359 1.15 2.65 -11.75
CA ARG A 359 1.19 1.20 -11.69
C ARG A 359 0.69 0.77 -10.33
N ALA A 360 -0.53 0.24 -10.31
CA ALA A 360 -1.16 -0.31 -9.12
C ALA A 360 -0.95 -1.83 -9.08
N PRO A 361 -0.44 -2.41 -8.00
CA PRO A 361 -0.24 -3.86 -7.92
C PRO A 361 -1.57 -4.62 -7.98
N GLY A 362 -2.62 -4.11 -7.34
CA GLY A 362 -3.94 -4.71 -7.33
C GLY A 362 -4.58 -4.87 -8.72
N PHE A 363 -4.26 -4.00 -9.68
CA PHE A 363 -4.76 -4.11 -11.05
C PHE A 363 -4.26 -5.37 -11.74
N ALA A 364 -2.96 -5.69 -11.61
CA ALA A 364 -2.37 -6.90 -12.18
C ALA A 364 -2.88 -8.16 -11.45
N HIS A 365 -2.98 -8.11 -10.11
CA HIS A 365 -3.49 -9.22 -9.32
C HIS A 365 -4.95 -9.56 -9.66
N LEU A 366 -5.81 -8.56 -9.83
CA LEU A 366 -7.21 -8.75 -10.18
C LEU A 366 -7.40 -9.33 -11.57
N GLN A 367 -6.53 -9.00 -12.51
CA GLN A 367 -6.57 -9.56 -13.86
C GLN A 367 -6.43 -11.08 -13.84
N ALA A 368 -5.70 -11.64 -12.88
CA ALA A 368 -5.48 -13.06 -12.73
C ALA A 368 -6.67 -13.82 -12.08
N MET A 369 -7.77 -13.15 -11.73
CA MET A 369 -8.90 -13.78 -11.01
C MET A 369 -9.49 -15.00 -11.73
N ASP A 370 -9.61 -14.96 -13.06
CA ASP A 370 -10.09 -16.12 -13.82
C ASP A 370 -9.16 -17.33 -13.65
N PHE A 371 -7.85 -17.09 -13.74
CA PHE A 371 -6.83 -18.13 -13.53
C PHE A 371 -6.86 -18.67 -12.10
N LEU A 372 -7.03 -17.80 -11.10
CA LEU A 372 -7.00 -18.17 -9.68
C LEU A 372 -8.25 -18.92 -9.23
N CYS A 373 -9.42 -18.60 -9.80
CA CYS A 373 -10.70 -19.16 -9.35
C CYS A 373 -11.14 -20.39 -10.12
N ARG A 374 -10.62 -20.60 -11.33
CA ARG A 374 -11.05 -21.70 -12.21
C ARG A 374 -10.83 -23.07 -11.56
N GLY A 375 -11.90 -23.88 -11.51
CA GLY A 375 -11.88 -25.21 -10.90
C GLY A 375 -12.03 -25.23 -9.37
N HIS A 376 -12.07 -24.05 -8.72
CA HIS A 376 -12.42 -23.93 -7.30
C HIS A 376 -13.92 -23.75 -7.09
N MET A 377 -14.38 -23.86 -5.88
CA MET A 377 -15.79 -23.69 -5.54
C MET A 377 -16.18 -22.21 -5.44
N LEU A 378 -17.44 -21.89 -5.65
CA LEU A 378 -17.98 -20.53 -5.43
C LEU A 378 -17.62 -19.98 -4.05
N ALA A 379 -17.63 -20.80 -3.01
CA ALA A 379 -17.24 -20.40 -1.66
C ALA A 379 -15.77 -19.97 -1.55
N ASP A 380 -14.89 -20.46 -2.42
CA ASP A 380 -13.46 -20.13 -2.40
C ASP A 380 -13.17 -18.78 -3.04
N VAL A 381 -14.06 -18.26 -3.89
CA VAL A 381 -13.89 -16.97 -4.58
C VAL A 381 -13.66 -15.84 -3.58
N SER A 382 -14.38 -15.82 -2.45
CA SER A 382 -14.20 -14.81 -1.40
C SER A 382 -12.83 -14.93 -0.72
N ALA A 383 -12.38 -16.14 -0.40
CA ALA A 383 -11.08 -16.37 0.21
C ALA A 383 -9.92 -16.00 -0.75
N ILE A 384 -10.05 -16.35 -2.04
CA ILE A 384 -9.10 -15.98 -3.08
C ILE A 384 -9.02 -14.46 -3.20
N LEU A 385 -10.17 -13.78 -3.32
CA LEU A 385 -10.23 -12.33 -3.42
C LEU A 385 -9.60 -11.64 -2.20
N GLY A 386 -9.89 -12.12 -0.99
CA GLY A 386 -9.26 -11.63 0.24
C GLY A 386 -7.74 -11.82 0.24
N SER A 387 -7.24 -12.96 -0.29
CA SER A 387 -5.81 -13.27 -0.30
C SER A 387 -4.97 -12.37 -1.22
N ILE A 388 -5.54 -11.84 -2.30
CA ILE A 388 -4.83 -10.97 -3.26
C ILE A 388 -4.80 -9.50 -2.84
N ASP A 389 -5.49 -9.13 -1.75
CA ASP A 389 -5.44 -7.82 -1.09
C ASP A 389 -5.69 -6.64 -2.04
N ILE A 390 -6.89 -6.55 -2.57
CA ILE A 390 -7.25 -5.51 -3.53
C ILE A 390 -7.89 -4.31 -2.84
N VAL A 391 -7.49 -3.11 -3.25
CA VAL A 391 -8.16 -1.85 -2.94
C VAL A 391 -8.54 -1.15 -4.23
N PHE A 392 -9.84 -0.91 -4.41
CA PHE A 392 -10.36 -0.40 -5.68
C PHE A 392 -9.99 1.05 -5.97
N GLY A 393 -9.59 1.82 -4.95
CA GLY A 393 -9.07 3.16 -5.16
C GLY A 393 -7.84 3.20 -6.06
N GLU A 394 -6.93 2.21 -5.94
CA GLU A 394 -5.76 2.11 -6.79
C GLU A 394 -6.02 1.33 -8.10
N VAL A 395 -6.94 0.39 -8.09
CA VAL A 395 -7.31 -0.39 -9.28
C VAL A 395 -8.01 0.49 -10.30
N ASP A 396 -9.02 1.23 -9.90
CA ASP A 396 -9.86 2.04 -10.77
C ASP A 396 -9.25 3.41 -11.09
N ARG A 397 -8.43 3.99 -10.19
CA ARG A 397 -7.71 5.28 -10.27
C ARG A 397 -8.54 6.52 -10.51
#